data_8f11fdf5486aa1a48596a4486b89b48e
#
_entry.id   8f11fdf5486aa1a48596a4486b89b48e
#
_cell.length_a   1.000
_cell.length_b   1.000
_cell.length_c   1.000
_cell.angle_alpha   90.00
_cell.angle_beta   90.00
_cell.angle_gamma   90.00
#
_symmetry.space_group_name_H-M   'P 1'
#
loop_
_entity.id
_entity.type
_entity.pdbx_description
1 polymer ?
#
loop_
_entity_poly.entity_id
_entity_poly.type
_entity_poly.pdbx_seq_one_letter_code
_entity_poly.pdbx_strand_id
1 'polypeptide(L)'
;MNLPKVTINKRKFAIIVLVVLVIAVVLALYFIKRNEGFENDGSSKALSNALVDATSLTPSKGECAVILFYAPWCGHCKTFKPVFQEVMEELNGKKTKNNKTLKIKMVNCDEEKELGKKYDVAAYPTVKILGDDGSVIEYEGSREKEALKKALVSDN
;
A
#
# COMPACT_ATOMS: atom_id res chain seq x y z
N MET A 1 -59.34 -28.61 -3.71
CA MET A 1 -58.96 -27.31 -4.25
C MET A 1 -58.27 -27.57 -5.59
N ASN A 2 -58.94 -27.28 -6.71
CA ASN A 2 -58.36 -27.45 -8.06
C ASN A 2 -57.55 -26.23 -8.41
N LEU A 3 -56.21 -26.39 -8.53
CA LEU A 3 -55.34 -25.36 -9.02
C LEU A 3 -55.57 -25.20 -10.55
N PRO A 4 -55.65 -23.97 -11.05
CA PRO A 4 -55.84 -23.74 -12.48
C PRO A 4 -54.57 -24.19 -13.27
N LYS A 5 -54.76 -25.05 -14.26
CA LYS A 5 -53.69 -25.45 -15.18
C LYS A 5 -53.37 -24.26 -16.09
N VAL A 6 -52.27 -23.54 -15.80
CA VAL A 6 -51.78 -22.48 -16.65
C VAL A 6 -51.10 -23.11 -17.87
N THR A 7 -51.81 -23.16 -19.00
CA THR A 7 -51.24 -23.57 -20.29
C THR A 7 -50.46 -22.41 -20.90
N ILE A 8 -49.16 -22.37 -20.67
CA ILE A 8 -48.26 -21.38 -21.30
C ILE A 8 -48.06 -21.79 -22.76
N ASN A 9 -48.38 -20.88 -23.69
CA ASN A 9 -48.17 -21.08 -25.10
C ASN A 9 -46.66 -21.32 -25.36
N LYS A 10 -46.31 -22.41 -26.08
CA LYS A 10 -44.92 -22.80 -26.35
C LYS A 10 -44.06 -21.66 -26.88
N ARG A 11 -44.63 -20.78 -27.74
CA ARG A 11 -43.92 -19.58 -28.25
C ARG A 11 -43.64 -18.55 -27.17
N LYS A 12 -44.58 -18.28 -26.26
CA LYS A 12 -44.34 -17.36 -25.11
C LYS A 12 -43.33 -17.92 -24.11
N PHE A 13 -43.36 -19.22 -23.89
CA PHE A 13 -42.34 -19.88 -23.02
C PHE A 13 -40.96 -19.80 -23.64
N ALA A 14 -40.80 -20.04 -24.92
CA ALA A 14 -39.51 -19.91 -25.60
C ALA A 14 -38.95 -18.47 -25.53
N ILE A 15 -39.83 -17.45 -25.69
CA ILE A 15 -39.41 -16.03 -25.56
C ILE A 15 -38.96 -15.71 -24.12
N ILE A 16 -39.69 -16.19 -23.12
CA ILE A 16 -39.31 -15.97 -21.71
C ILE A 16 -37.94 -16.60 -21.41
N VAL A 17 -37.72 -17.84 -21.87
CA VAL A 17 -36.42 -18.52 -21.67
C VAL A 17 -35.30 -17.75 -22.34
N LEU A 18 -35.54 -17.26 -23.57
CA LEU A 18 -34.55 -16.48 -24.32
C LEU A 18 -34.22 -15.16 -23.62
N VAL A 19 -35.21 -14.45 -23.09
CA VAL A 19 -35.02 -13.22 -22.32
C VAL A 19 -34.24 -13.49 -21.02
N VAL A 20 -34.53 -14.55 -20.28
CA VAL A 20 -33.81 -14.95 -19.07
C VAL A 20 -32.35 -15.26 -19.39
N LEU A 21 -32.09 -15.98 -20.51
CA LEU A 21 -30.72 -16.27 -20.95
C LEU A 21 -29.97 -15.01 -21.32
N VAL A 22 -30.57 -14.06 -22.03
CA VAL A 22 -29.95 -12.79 -22.35
C VAL A 22 -29.61 -11.98 -21.10
N ILE A 23 -30.54 -11.91 -20.14
CA ILE A 23 -30.31 -11.24 -18.86
C ILE A 23 -29.18 -11.92 -18.10
N ALA A 24 -29.14 -13.25 -18.05
CA ALA A 24 -28.05 -13.99 -17.40
C ALA A 24 -26.69 -13.72 -18.04
N VAL A 25 -26.62 -13.67 -19.39
CA VAL A 25 -25.39 -13.33 -20.11
C VAL A 25 -24.97 -11.88 -19.85
N VAL A 26 -25.92 -10.94 -19.87
CA VAL A 26 -25.63 -9.53 -19.58
C VAL A 26 -25.13 -9.35 -18.13
N LEU A 27 -25.75 -10.03 -17.17
CA LEU A 27 -25.30 -10.03 -15.78
C LEU A 27 -23.91 -10.68 -15.64
N ALA A 28 -23.67 -11.80 -16.31
CA ALA A 28 -22.35 -12.45 -16.32
C ALA A 28 -21.27 -11.51 -16.92
N LEU A 29 -21.55 -10.87 -18.04
CA LEU A 29 -20.64 -9.89 -18.66
C LEU A 29 -20.44 -8.65 -17.76
N TYR A 30 -21.49 -8.19 -17.09
CA TYR A 30 -21.40 -7.11 -16.12
C TYR A 30 -20.55 -7.49 -14.91
N PHE A 31 -20.71 -8.70 -14.37
CA PHE A 31 -19.87 -9.22 -13.30
C PHE A 31 -18.42 -9.45 -13.74
N ILE A 32 -18.19 -9.96 -14.94
CA ILE A 32 -16.85 -10.10 -15.53
C ILE A 32 -16.21 -8.73 -15.66
N LYS A 33 -16.88 -7.75 -16.26
CA LYS A 33 -16.37 -6.38 -16.43
C LYS A 33 -16.18 -5.65 -15.10
N ARG A 34 -16.99 -5.95 -14.07
CA ARG A 34 -16.81 -5.42 -12.72
C ARG A 34 -15.64 -6.08 -11.98
N ASN A 35 -15.33 -7.33 -12.29
CA ASN A 35 -14.18 -8.06 -11.76
C ASN A 35 -12.88 -7.83 -12.55
N GLU A 36 -12.92 -7.26 -13.74
CA GLU A 36 -11.72 -6.87 -14.51
C GLU A 36 -10.94 -5.71 -13.89
N GLY A 37 -11.44 -5.13 -12.77
CA GLY A 37 -10.70 -4.22 -11.90
C GLY A 37 -9.81 -4.94 -10.87
N PHE A 38 -9.79 -6.28 -10.83
CA PHE A 38 -8.97 -7.08 -9.93
C PHE A 38 -8.32 -8.24 -10.69
N GLU A 39 -7.82 -7.98 -11.90
CA GLU A 39 -6.89 -8.91 -12.54
C GLU A 39 -5.53 -8.78 -11.86
N ASN A 40 -5.28 -9.78 -11.09
CA ASN A 40 -4.05 -10.23 -10.50
C ASN A 40 -3.04 -10.66 -11.60
N ASP A 41 -2.66 -9.72 -12.48
CA ASP A 41 -1.48 -9.88 -13.36
C ASP A 41 -0.20 -9.38 -12.68
N GLY A 42 -0.28 -9.18 -11.38
CA GLY A 42 0.82 -8.78 -10.54
C GLY A 42 1.40 -9.88 -9.64
N SER A 43 0.85 -11.11 -9.60
CA SER A 43 1.24 -12.06 -8.57
C SER A 43 2.69 -12.51 -8.67
N SER A 44 3.26 -12.67 -9.86
CA SER A 44 4.69 -12.99 -10.01
C SER A 44 5.56 -11.73 -10.08
N LYS A 45 5.07 -10.65 -10.67
CA LYS A 45 5.80 -9.37 -10.78
C LYS A 45 5.64 -8.52 -9.52
N ALA A 46 4.47 -8.56 -8.85
CA ALA A 46 4.28 -7.93 -7.53
C ALA A 46 5.02 -8.70 -6.43
N LEU A 47 5.11 -10.03 -6.51
CA LEU A 47 5.89 -10.83 -5.56
C LEU A 47 7.40 -10.64 -5.80
N SER A 48 7.87 -10.56 -7.04
CA SER A 48 9.26 -10.22 -7.34
C SER A 48 9.58 -8.75 -7.00
N ASN A 49 8.68 -7.82 -7.27
CA ASN A 49 8.84 -6.41 -6.87
C ASN A 49 8.69 -6.23 -5.35
N ALA A 50 7.80 -6.97 -4.69
CA ALA A 50 7.67 -6.96 -3.23
C ALA A 50 8.89 -7.61 -2.54
N LEU A 51 9.47 -8.67 -3.11
CA LEU A 51 10.71 -9.29 -2.62
C LEU A 51 11.93 -8.40 -2.89
N VAL A 52 11.98 -7.70 -4.02
CA VAL A 52 13.04 -6.71 -4.31
C VAL A 52 12.83 -5.45 -3.49
N ASP A 53 11.59 -5.03 -3.26
CA ASP A 53 11.25 -3.84 -2.45
C ASP A 53 11.38 -4.09 -0.93
N ALA A 54 11.21 -5.35 -0.47
CA ALA A 54 11.47 -5.72 0.94
C ALA A 54 12.97 -5.74 1.28
N THR A 55 13.85 -6.01 0.31
CA THR A 55 15.31 -6.04 0.50
C THR A 55 16.01 -4.72 0.15
N SER A 56 15.37 -3.84 -0.59
CA SER A 56 15.94 -2.55 -0.98
C SER A 56 15.07 -1.41 -0.50
N LEU A 57 15.56 -0.69 0.50
CA LEU A 57 14.95 0.57 0.95
C LEU A 57 15.48 1.76 0.13
N THR A 58 16.31 1.51 -0.87
CA THR A 58 16.90 2.52 -1.72
C THR A 58 15.84 3.15 -2.61
N PRO A 59 15.62 4.47 -2.57
CA PRO A 59 14.65 5.15 -3.41
C PRO A 59 15.10 5.15 -4.87
N SER A 60 14.13 5.15 -5.79
CA SER A 60 14.37 5.36 -7.21
C SER A 60 14.70 6.82 -7.51
N LYS A 61 15.20 7.11 -8.71
CA LYS A 61 15.48 8.49 -9.13
C LYS A 61 14.23 9.39 -9.02
N GLY A 62 14.37 10.52 -8.34
CA GLY A 62 13.26 11.44 -8.06
C GLY A 62 12.42 11.04 -6.84
N GLU A 63 12.87 10.09 -6.05
CA GLU A 63 12.23 9.68 -4.80
C GLU A 63 13.13 9.96 -3.60
N CYS A 64 12.52 10.05 -2.43
CA CYS A 64 13.19 10.14 -1.14
C CYS A 64 12.51 9.13 -0.20
N ALA A 65 13.26 8.21 0.39
CA ALA A 65 12.69 7.25 1.31
C ALA A 65 12.90 7.69 2.76
N VAL A 66 11.82 7.64 3.55
CA VAL A 66 11.85 7.93 4.98
C VAL A 66 11.45 6.67 5.74
N ILE A 67 12.33 6.17 6.57
CA ILE A 67 12.18 4.84 7.15
C ILE A 67 12.30 4.92 8.67
N LEU A 68 11.24 4.48 9.35
CA LEU A 68 11.26 4.25 10.78
C LEU A 68 11.72 2.82 11.06
N PHE A 69 12.86 2.67 11.69
CA PHE A 69 13.33 1.41 12.27
C PHE A 69 12.85 1.30 13.72
N TYR A 70 12.16 0.22 14.04
CA TYR A 70 11.58 0.02 15.36
C TYR A 70 11.63 -1.45 15.81
N ALA A 71 11.44 -1.66 17.11
CA ALA A 71 11.20 -2.98 17.68
C ALA A 71 9.90 -2.99 18.49
N PRO A 72 9.07 -4.06 18.44
CA PRO A 72 7.76 -4.13 19.12
C PRO A 72 7.84 -4.02 20.64
N TRP A 73 8.91 -4.51 21.24
CA TRP A 73 9.16 -4.48 22.69
C TRP A 73 9.65 -3.11 23.20
N CYS A 74 10.10 -2.23 22.30
CA CYS A 74 10.66 -0.92 22.67
C CYS A 74 9.56 0.05 23.12
N GLY A 75 9.63 0.53 24.36
CA GLY A 75 8.66 1.47 24.93
C GLY A 75 8.54 2.79 24.15
N HIS A 76 9.68 3.39 23.78
CA HIS A 76 9.70 4.62 22.98
C HIS A 76 9.12 4.42 21.58
N CYS A 77 9.28 3.22 20.99
CA CYS A 77 8.67 2.88 19.73
C CYS A 77 7.13 2.83 19.80
N LYS A 78 6.60 2.29 20.90
CA LYS A 78 5.15 2.22 21.12
C LYS A 78 4.50 3.61 21.14
N THR A 79 5.19 4.61 21.68
CA THR A 79 4.72 5.99 21.71
C THR A 79 4.89 6.69 20.35
N PHE A 80 6.02 6.47 19.68
CA PHE A 80 6.34 7.19 18.44
C PHE A 80 5.68 6.59 17.18
N LYS A 81 5.48 5.28 17.15
CA LYS A 81 4.90 4.58 15.99
C LYS A 81 3.56 5.16 15.52
N PRO A 82 2.56 5.43 16.39
CA PRO A 82 1.30 6.03 15.96
C PRO A 82 1.51 7.42 15.34
N VAL A 83 2.38 8.25 15.92
CA VAL A 83 2.71 9.57 15.35
C VAL A 83 3.32 9.44 13.97
N PHE A 84 4.26 8.51 13.80
CA PHE A 84 4.89 8.26 12.50
C PHE A 84 3.90 7.71 11.47
N GLN A 85 2.95 6.86 11.88
CA GLN A 85 1.89 6.37 11.02
C GLN A 85 0.99 7.49 10.48
N GLU A 86 0.60 8.43 11.33
CA GLU A 86 -0.17 9.59 10.88
C GLU A 86 0.61 10.43 9.86
N VAL A 87 1.91 10.66 10.09
CA VAL A 87 2.78 11.37 9.13
C VAL A 87 2.89 10.59 7.81
N MET A 88 3.03 9.27 7.89
CA MET A 88 3.07 8.41 6.72
C MET A 88 1.77 8.49 5.90
N GLU A 89 0.61 8.41 6.55
CA GLU A 89 -0.70 8.54 5.88
C GLU A 89 -0.87 9.91 5.20
N GLU A 90 -0.38 10.97 5.84
CA GLU A 90 -0.50 12.31 5.29
C GLU A 90 0.51 12.62 4.19
N LEU A 91 1.74 12.13 4.27
CA LEU A 91 2.85 12.55 3.39
C LEU A 91 3.32 11.52 2.37
N ASN A 92 3.01 10.24 2.54
CA ASN A 92 3.47 9.21 1.61
C ASN A 92 2.95 9.49 0.18
N GLY A 93 3.85 9.49 -0.78
CA GLY A 93 3.56 9.82 -2.17
C GLY A 93 3.47 11.33 -2.46
N LYS A 94 3.53 12.21 -1.46
CA LYS A 94 3.62 13.65 -1.68
C LYS A 94 5.04 14.07 -2.09
N LYS A 95 5.15 15.27 -2.63
CA LYS A 95 6.43 15.81 -3.06
C LYS A 95 7.05 16.73 -2.00
N THR A 96 8.36 16.64 -1.87
CA THR A 96 9.18 17.59 -1.12
C THR A 96 9.35 18.90 -1.91
N LYS A 97 9.96 19.91 -1.31
CA LYS A 97 10.30 21.16 -2.01
C LYS A 97 11.21 20.92 -3.22
N ASN A 98 12.12 19.95 -3.15
CA ASN A 98 13.02 19.58 -4.24
C ASN A 98 12.35 18.65 -5.27
N ASN A 99 11.01 18.58 -5.27
CA ASN A 99 10.20 17.81 -6.21
C ASN A 99 10.43 16.28 -6.16
N LYS A 100 11.05 15.77 -5.09
CA LYS A 100 11.22 14.32 -4.85
C LYS A 100 9.95 13.74 -4.24
N THR A 101 9.55 12.55 -4.66
CA THR A 101 8.39 11.86 -4.12
C THR A 101 8.75 11.14 -2.82
N LEU A 102 8.05 11.43 -1.72
CA LEU A 102 8.26 10.77 -0.43
C LEU A 102 7.75 9.33 -0.46
N LYS A 103 8.60 8.40 -0.07
CA LYS A 103 8.30 6.99 0.18
C LYS A 103 8.53 6.70 1.65
N ILE A 104 7.46 6.64 2.43
CA ILE A 104 7.55 6.49 3.87
C ILE A 104 7.23 5.05 4.25
N LYS A 105 8.13 4.41 5.01
CA LYS A 105 8.03 2.99 5.40
C LYS A 105 8.37 2.82 6.88
N MET A 106 7.95 1.68 7.44
CA MET A 106 8.36 1.24 8.78
C MET A 106 8.96 -0.16 8.67
N VAL A 107 10.07 -0.39 9.35
CA VAL A 107 10.82 -1.65 9.38
C VAL A 107 10.82 -2.19 10.80
N ASN A 108 10.30 -3.38 10.99
CA ASN A 108 10.40 -4.13 12.24
C ASN A 108 11.75 -4.85 12.28
N CYS A 109 12.67 -4.37 13.11
CA CYS A 109 14.02 -4.92 13.19
C CYS A 109 14.10 -6.29 13.90
N ASP A 110 13.03 -6.76 14.54
CA ASP A 110 12.97 -8.14 15.03
C ASP A 110 12.75 -9.15 13.87
N GLU A 111 12.01 -8.72 12.85
CA GLU A 111 11.73 -9.51 11.65
C GLU A 111 12.78 -9.29 10.56
N GLU A 112 13.20 -8.04 10.37
CA GLU A 112 14.12 -7.61 9.30
C GLU A 112 15.48 -7.16 9.85
N LYS A 113 16.12 -8.03 10.63
CA LYS A 113 17.39 -7.76 11.32
C LYS A 113 18.51 -7.28 10.40
N GLU A 114 18.57 -7.85 9.21
CA GLU A 114 19.62 -7.50 8.24
C GLU A 114 19.46 -6.07 7.69
N LEU A 115 18.24 -5.55 7.60
CA LEU A 115 18.01 -4.15 7.25
C LEU A 115 18.48 -3.21 8.36
N GLY A 116 18.19 -3.54 9.62
CA GLY A 116 18.73 -2.78 10.76
C GLY A 116 20.25 -2.69 10.76
N LYS A 117 20.92 -3.81 10.48
CA LYS A 117 22.40 -3.85 10.35
C LYS A 117 22.91 -3.07 9.14
N LYS A 118 22.27 -3.25 7.97
CA LYS A 118 22.65 -2.58 6.72
C LYS A 118 22.62 -1.06 6.83
N TYR A 119 21.69 -0.53 7.62
CA TYR A 119 21.53 0.91 7.82
C TYR A 119 22.09 1.41 9.17
N ASP A 120 22.96 0.64 9.81
CA ASP A 120 23.66 0.99 11.07
C ASP A 120 22.72 1.51 12.14
N VAL A 121 21.60 0.79 12.37
CA VAL A 121 20.62 1.16 13.40
C VAL A 121 21.09 0.70 14.76
N ALA A 122 21.63 1.63 15.55
CA ALA A 122 22.18 1.35 16.87
C ALA A 122 21.14 1.35 17.99
N ALA A 123 20.02 2.03 17.83
CA ALA A 123 18.97 2.20 18.84
C ALA A 123 17.57 2.28 18.22
N TYR A 124 16.51 2.13 19.02
CA TYR A 124 15.13 2.25 18.58
C TYR A 124 14.35 3.29 19.40
N PRO A 125 13.46 4.07 18.78
CA PRO A 125 13.23 4.16 17.34
C PRO A 125 14.29 5.05 16.67
N THR A 126 14.70 4.69 15.45
CA THR A 126 15.56 5.51 14.58
C THR A 126 14.84 5.78 13.26
N VAL A 127 14.90 7.02 12.77
CA VAL A 127 14.37 7.41 11.47
C VAL A 127 15.55 7.74 10.56
N LYS A 128 15.62 7.07 9.40
CA LYS A 128 16.60 7.34 8.35
C LYS A 128 15.90 7.94 7.13
N ILE A 129 16.54 8.93 6.53
CA ILE A 129 16.13 9.58 5.29
C ILE A 129 17.15 9.20 4.23
N LEU A 130 16.68 8.56 3.15
CA LEU A 130 17.52 8.08 2.07
C LEU A 130 17.25 8.89 0.80
N GLY A 131 18.29 9.46 0.23
CA GLY A 131 18.22 10.13 -1.06
C GLY A 131 18.40 9.18 -2.24
N ASP A 132 17.92 9.58 -3.40
CA ASP A 132 18.11 8.88 -4.68
C ASP A 132 19.58 8.97 -5.21
N ASP A 133 20.39 9.76 -4.58
CA ASP A 133 21.83 9.87 -4.76
C ASP A 133 22.64 8.88 -3.89
N GLY A 134 21.97 8.08 -3.10
CA GLY A 134 22.58 7.13 -2.14
C GLY A 134 22.92 7.75 -0.79
N SER A 135 22.58 9.00 -0.55
CA SER A 135 22.74 9.64 0.78
C SER A 135 21.86 8.98 1.81
N VAL A 136 22.37 8.84 3.04
CA VAL A 136 21.63 8.31 4.21
C VAL A 136 21.84 9.29 5.36
N ILE A 137 20.76 9.88 5.83
CA ILE A 137 20.76 10.86 6.92
C ILE A 137 19.90 10.31 8.07
N GLU A 138 20.39 10.37 9.29
CA GLU A 138 19.59 10.11 10.48
C GLU A 138 18.83 11.37 10.89
N TYR A 139 17.53 11.21 11.13
CA TYR A 139 16.71 12.31 11.64
C TYR A 139 16.85 12.41 13.16
N GLU A 140 17.47 13.46 13.62
CA GLU A 140 17.70 13.76 15.06
C GLU A 140 16.72 14.79 15.63
N GLY A 141 15.71 15.20 14.86
CA GLY A 141 14.74 16.21 15.27
C GLY A 141 13.68 15.70 16.25
N SER A 142 12.76 16.60 16.60
CA SER A 142 11.62 16.26 17.47
C SER A 142 10.73 15.17 16.87
N ARG A 143 10.28 14.23 17.73
CA ARG A 143 9.35 13.15 17.36
C ARG A 143 7.89 13.58 17.31
N GLU A 144 7.62 14.87 17.43
CA GLU A 144 6.28 15.43 17.28
C GLU A 144 5.87 15.48 15.81
N LYS A 145 4.59 15.24 15.55
CA LYS A 145 4.02 15.16 14.20
C LYS A 145 4.38 16.36 13.32
N GLU A 146 4.13 17.57 13.80
CA GLU A 146 4.33 18.78 13.00
C GLU A 146 5.81 19.09 12.74
N ALA A 147 6.68 18.80 13.73
CA ALA A 147 8.12 18.95 13.57
C ALA A 147 8.66 17.97 12.50
N LEU A 148 8.24 16.72 12.58
CA LEU A 148 8.61 15.67 11.62
C LEU A 148 8.09 16.03 10.21
N LYS A 149 6.83 16.40 10.07
CA LYS A 149 6.25 16.85 8.79
C LYS A 149 7.02 18.01 8.19
N LYS A 150 7.31 19.03 8.99
CA LYS A 150 8.09 20.19 8.54
C LYS A 150 9.47 19.77 8.03
N ALA A 151 10.17 18.91 8.76
CA ALA A 151 11.48 18.43 8.38
C ALA A 151 11.46 17.64 7.05
N LEU A 152 10.45 16.77 6.86
CA LEU A 152 10.35 15.93 5.67
C LEU A 152 9.91 16.70 4.41
N VAL A 153 9.19 17.79 4.56
CA VAL A 153 8.75 18.61 3.42
C VAL A 153 9.74 19.70 3.09
N SER A 154 10.42 20.26 4.12
CA SER A 154 11.43 21.28 3.96
C SER A 154 12.77 20.66 3.63
N ASP A 155 13.15 20.10 2.63
CA ASP A 155 14.46 19.48 2.37
C ASP A 155 15.61 20.15 3.16
N ASN A 156 16.33 19.32 3.90
CA ASN A 156 17.66 19.64 4.35
C ASN A 156 18.65 19.43 3.21
#